data_fd87cc2854cf2b0dc993dd8887fc89d2
#
_entry.id   fd87cc2854cf2b0dc993dd8887fc89d2
#
_cell.length_a   1.000
_cell.length_b   1.000
_cell.length_c   1.000
_cell.angle_alpha   90.00
_cell.angle_beta   90.00
_cell.angle_gamma   90.00
#
_symmetry.space_group_name_H-M   'P 1'
#
loop_
_entity.id
_entity.type
_entity.pdbx_description
1 polymer ?
#
loop_
_entity_poly.entity_id
_entity_poly.type
_entity_poly.pdbx_seq_one_letter_code
_entity_poly.pdbx_strand_id
1 'polypeptide(L)'
;MSHPYPEQVASASAPLRVVLVEDSVLLREGLIRLFDEAGYVTAGAWGDAEDIVDRVRGARADVAILDVRLPPAFRDEGIRAALTLRSALPDVGILVLSQYVEGVYARELLAGGEGGVGYLLKDRVTSLDEFTDAVERVRERGTVLDPLVVQGLLSSRPNPLSALTPRERDVLSLMAEGRSNASIAERLYIGVGAVEKNISAIFAKLGLEESGTEHRRVLAVLAFLQRP
;
A
#
# COMPACT_ATOMS: atom_id res chain seq x y z
N MET A 1 27.83 21.50 54.27
CA MET A 1 26.37 21.48 54.01
C MET A 1 26.21 20.99 52.59
N SER A 2 26.00 19.67 52.41
CA SER A 2 25.83 19.05 51.10
C SER A 2 24.34 19.05 50.74
N HIS A 3 23.98 19.67 49.64
CA HIS A 3 22.64 19.59 49.05
C HIS A 3 22.57 18.28 48.26
N PRO A 4 21.61 17.41 48.54
CA PRO A 4 21.34 16.30 47.62
C PRO A 4 20.56 16.82 46.41
N TYR A 5 21.09 16.57 45.21
CA TYR A 5 20.34 16.71 43.97
C TYR A 5 19.17 15.70 43.98
N PRO A 6 17.97 16.10 43.63
CA PRO A 6 16.89 15.13 43.43
C PRO A 6 17.21 14.28 42.20
N GLU A 7 17.32 12.96 42.42
CA GLU A 7 17.26 11.97 41.33
C GLU A 7 15.98 12.24 40.51
N GLN A 8 16.15 12.61 39.24
CA GLN A 8 15.07 12.61 38.29
C GLN A 8 14.64 11.15 38.09
N VAL A 9 13.56 10.77 38.76
CA VAL A 9 12.84 9.55 38.48
C VAL A 9 12.33 9.69 37.05
N ALA A 10 12.98 9.03 36.11
CA ALA A 10 12.49 8.91 34.74
C ALA A 10 11.08 8.31 34.83
N SER A 11 10.09 9.07 34.48
CA SER A 11 8.72 8.60 34.33
C SER A 11 8.75 7.46 33.31
N ALA A 12 8.62 6.24 33.76
CA ALA A 12 8.46 5.11 32.87
C ALA A 12 7.18 5.33 32.07
N SER A 13 7.32 5.76 30.82
CA SER A 13 6.18 5.84 29.91
C SER A 13 5.53 4.45 29.80
N ALA A 14 4.20 4.41 29.74
CA ALA A 14 3.51 3.15 29.54
C ALA A 14 4.05 2.44 28.26
N PRO A 15 4.17 1.11 28.30
CA PRO A 15 4.71 0.38 27.16
C PRO A 15 3.85 0.62 25.91
N LEU A 16 4.52 0.73 24.76
CA LEU A 16 3.88 0.96 23.49
C LEU A 16 2.94 -0.20 23.14
N ARG A 17 1.72 0.11 22.78
CA ARG A 17 0.69 -0.86 22.41
C ARG A 17 0.61 -0.99 20.90
N VAL A 18 1.01 -2.14 20.38
CA VAL A 18 0.97 -2.42 18.94
C VAL A 18 -0.12 -3.44 18.60
N VAL A 19 -0.70 -3.31 17.44
CA VAL A 19 -1.53 -4.35 16.82
C VAL A 19 -0.91 -4.77 15.51
N LEU A 20 -1.12 -6.03 15.14
CA LEU A 20 -0.53 -6.64 13.95
C LEU A 20 -1.62 -7.31 13.12
N VAL A 21 -1.63 -7.04 11.81
CA VAL A 21 -2.49 -7.71 10.84
C VAL A 21 -1.60 -8.34 9.76
N GLU A 22 -1.47 -9.66 9.82
CA GLU A 22 -0.57 -10.47 9.00
C GLU A 22 -1.20 -11.86 8.83
N ASP A 23 -1.42 -12.31 7.62
CA ASP A 23 -2.06 -13.61 7.35
C ASP A 23 -1.11 -14.79 7.55
N SER A 24 0.19 -14.60 7.30
CA SER A 24 1.21 -15.63 7.54
C SER A 24 1.40 -15.87 9.04
N VAL A 25 0.96 -17.02 9.51
CA VAL A 25 1.09 -17.41 10.93
C VAL A 25 2.53 -17.33 11.40
N LEU A 26 3.48 -17.83 10.60
CA LEU A 26 4.90 -17.86 10.97
C LEU A 26 5.46 -16.44 11.13
N LEU A 27 5.15 -15.54 10.20
CA LEU A 27 5.64 -14.17 10.26
C LEU A 27 4.95 -13.41 11.40
N ARG A 28 3.64 -13.60 11.59
CA ARG A 28 2.89 -12.99 12.70
C ARG A 28 3.49 -13.36 14.05
N GLU A 29 3.73 -14.65 14.30
CA GLU A 29 4.35 -15.12 15.54
C GLU A 29 5.79 -14.61 15.70
N GLY A 30 6.55 -14.52 14.60
CA GLY A 30 7.89 -13.93 14.61
C GLY A 30 7.88 -12.45 15.01
N LEU A 31 6.98 -11.65 14.43
CA LEU A 31 6.84 -10.23 14.76
C LEU A 31 6.37 -10.02 16.20
N ILE A 32 5.45 -10.84 16.71
CA ILE A 32 5.02 -10.77 18.11
C ILE A 32 6.21 -10.94 19.05
N ARG A 33 7.09 -11.91 18.79
CA ARG A 33 8.30 -12.11 19.61
C ARG A 33 9.26 -10.92 19.53
N LEU A 34 9.40 -10.30 18.36
CA LEU A 34 10.21 -9.08 18.20
C LEU A 34 9.62 -7.92 19.00
N PHE A 35 8.29 -7.77 19.05
CA PHE A 35 7.64 -6.75 19.87
C PHE A 35 7.85 -6.98 21.36
N ASP A 36 7.73 -8.23 21.81
CA ASP A 36 8.00 -8.60 23.23
C ASP A 36 9.46 -8.29 23.59
N GLU A 37 10.42 -8.60 22.71
CA GLU A 37 11.85 -8.28 22.91
C GLU A 37 12.11 -6.76 22.94
N ALA A 38 11.36 -5.98 22.15
CA ALA A 38 11.39 -4.52 22.17
C ALA A 38 10.69 -3.89 23.38
N GLY A 39 10.02 -4.70 24.23
CA GLY A 39 9.25 -4.21 25.37
C GLY A 39 7.89 -3.61 24.99
N TYR A 40 7.37 -3.90 23.80
CA TYR A 40 6.04 -3.48 23.37
C TYR A 40 4.96 -4.45 23.87
N VAL A 41 3.73 -3.97 23.95
CA VAL A 41 2.55 -4.80 24.26
C VAL A 41 1.83 -5.12 22.96
N THR A 42 1.83 -6.39 22.54
CA THR A 42 0.97 -6.84 21.44
C THR A 42 -0.48 -6.84 21.91
N ALA A 43 -1.20 -5.75 21.60
CA ALA A 43 -2.58 -5.54 22.05
C ALA A 43 -3.61 -6.30 21.20
N GLY A 44 -3.20 -6.82 20.04
CA GLY A 44 -3.99 -7.66 19.15
C GLY A 44 -3.19 -8.14 17.96
N ALA A 45 -3.50 -9.35 17.46
CA ALA A 45 -2.86 -9.90 16.27
C ALA A 45 -3.89 -10.73 15.48
N TRP A 46 -4.06 -10.41 14.20
CA TRP A 46 -5.12 -10.98 13.34
C TRP A 46 -4.56 -11.38 11.98
N GLY A 47 -5.22 -12.34 11.32
CA GLY A 47 -4.86 -12.81 9.98
C GLY A 47 -5.61 -12.10 8.85
N ASP A 48 -6.53 -11.19 9.17
CA ASP A 48 -7.37 -10.44 8.24
C ASP A 48 -7.68 -9.04 8.78
N ALA A 49 -8.22 -8.19 7.93
CA ALA A 49 -8.59 -6.82 8.28
C ALA A 49 -10.11 -6.63 8.53
N GLU A 50 -10.84 -7.70 8.83
CA GLU A 50 -12.26 -7.61 9.15
C GLU A 50 -12.47 -6.77 10.42
N ASP A 51 -13.46 -5.88 10.40
CA ASP A 51 -13.79 -4.98 11.52
C ASP A 51 -12.57 -4.25 12.14
N ILE A 52 -11.57 -3.93 11.32
CA ILE A 52 -10.26 -3.45 11.77
C ILE A 52 -10.36 -2.21 12.67
N VAL A 53 -11.28 -1.29 12.40
CA VAL A 53 -11.43 -0.05 13.18
C VAL A 53 -11.85 -0.35 14.61
N ASP A 54 -12.80 -1.27 14.79
CA ASP A 54 -13.31 -1.62 16.11
C ASP A 54 -12.30 -2.46 16.89
N ARG A 55 -11.59 -3.36 16.21
CA ARG A 55 -10.50 -4.15 16.79
C ARG A 55 -9.38 -3.24 17.30
N VAL A 56 -8.89 -2.30 16.47
CA VAL A 56 -7.81 -1.37 16.83
C VAL A 56 -8.23 -0.43 17.95
N ARG A 57 -9.47 0.10 17.89
CA ARG A 57 -10.03 0.95 18.94
C ARG A 57 -10.16 0.19 20.27
N GLY A 58 -10.70 -1.04 20.24
CA GLY A 58 -10.83 -1.90 21.41
C GLY A 58 -9.50 -2.27 22.05
N ALA A 59 -8.48 -2.49 21.22
CA ALA A 59 -7.12 -2.75 21.63
C ALA A 59 -6.41 -1.52 22.24
N ARG A 60 -6.93 -0.30 22.04
CA ARG A 60 -6.27 0.96 22.43
C ARG A 60 -4.84 1.01 21.91
N ALA A 61 -4.66 0.69 20.64
CA ALA A 61 -3.34 0.62 20.03
C ALA A 61 -2.78 2.02 19.77
N ASP A 62 -1.48 2.18 19.99
CA ASP A 62 -0.71 3.36 19.62
C ASP A 62 -0.28 3.27 18.14
N VAL A 63 0.05 2.05 17.68
CA VAL A 63 0.47 1.77 16.30
C VAL A 63 -0.22 0.51 15.77
N ALA A 64 -0.70 0.58 14.54
CA ALA A 64 -1.18 -0.56 13.77
C ALA A 64 -0.18 -0.91 12.66
N ILE A 65 0.22 -2.17 12.63
CA ILE A 65 1.16 -2.71 11.64
C ILE A 65 0.37 -3.67 10.75
N LEU A 66 0.37 -3.42 9.43
CA LEU A 66 -0.48 -4.14 8.49
C LEU A 66 0.34 -4.67 7.31
N ASP A 67 0.12 -5.95 6.95
CA ASP A 67 0.52 -6.45 5.64
C ASP A 67 -0.37 -5.82 4.55
N VAL A 68 0.20 -5.60 3.38
CA VAL A 68 -0.55 -5.11 2.20
C VAL A 68 -1.55 -6.15 1.72
N ARG A 69 -1.13 -7.41 1.64
CA ARG A 69 -1.88 -8.50 1.01
C ARG A 69 -2.55 -9.40 2.02
N LEU A 70 -3.77 -9.06 2.36
CA LEU A 70 -4.59 -9.81 3.32
C LEU A 70 -5.75 -10.54 2.62
N PRO A 71 -6.33 -11.57 3.25
CA PRO A 71 -7.58 -12.15 2.78
C PRO A 71 -8.69 -11.10 2.62
N PRO A 72 -9.71 -11.31 1.73
CA PRO A 72 -9.92 -12.54 0.94
C PRO A 72 -9.25 -12.55 -0.43
N ALA A 73 -8.87 -11.40 -1.01
CA ALA A 73 -8.39 -11.34 -2.38
C ALA A 73 -6.86 -11.28 -2.51
N PHE A 74 -6.13 -11.04 -1.41
CA PHE A 74 -4.66 -10.95 -1.34
C PHE A 74 -4.08 -9.91 -2.30
N ARG A 75 -4.68 -8.71 -2.35
CA ARG A 75 -4.30 -7.60 -3.24
C ARG A 75 -3.87 -6.36 -2.46
N ASP A 76 -4.86 -5.58 -2.04
CA ASP A 76 -4.70 -4.25 -1.44
C ASP A 76 -5.52 -4.08 -0.15
N GLU A 77 -6.01 -5.18 0.42
CA GLU A 77 -6.88 -5.16 1.59
C GLU A 77 -6.23 -4.44 2.77
N GLY A 78 -4.93 -4.68 3.01
CA GLY A 78 -4.20 -4.01 4.07
C GLY A 78 -4.05 -2.52 3.84
N ILE A 79 -3.88 -2.07 2.59
CA ILE A 79 -3.85 -0.64 2.26
C ILE A 79 -5.20 0.01 2.50
N ARG A 80 -6.30 -0.64 2.09
CA ARG A 80 -7.66 -0.15 2.37
C ARG A 80 -7.94 -0.06 3.85
N ALA A 81 -7.50 -1.07 4.61
CA ALA A 81 -7.57 -1.06 6.06
C ALA A 81 -6.77 0.10 6.67
N ALA A 82 -5.54 0.32 6.20
CA ALA A 82 -4.69 1.43 6.62
C ALA A 82 -5.34 2.80 6.36
N LEU A 83 -5.90 3.01 5.18
CA LEU A 83 -6.61 4.25 4.82
C LEU A 83 -7.87 4.45 5.67
N THR A 84 -8.62 3.37 5.94
CA THR A 84 -9.80 3.40 6.79
C THR A 84 -9.42 3.76 8.23
N LEU A 85 -8.36 3.16 8.77
CA LEU A 85 -7.83 3.48 10.10
C LEU A 85 -7.38 4.94 10.20
N ARG A 86 -6.64 5.45 9.22
CA ARG A 86 -6.22 6.86 9.20
C ARG A 86 -7.39 7.83 9.31
N SER A 87 -8.48 7.54 8.61
CA SER A 87 -9.69 8.36 8.64
C SER A 87 -10.46 8.25 9.97
N ALA A 88 -10.57 7.03 10.51
CA ALA A 88 -11.40 6.73 11.67
C ALA A 88 -10.68 6.92 13.03
N LEU A 89 -9.36 6.73 13.05
CA LEU A 89 -8.49 6.78 14.23
C LEU A 89 -7.20 7.56 13.92
N PRO A 90 -7.28 8.88 13.71
CA PRO A 90 -6.16 9.69 13.24
C PRO A 90 -4.96 9.72 14.20
N ASP A 91 -5.16 9.41 15.48
CA ASP A 91 -4.09 9.37 16.48
C ASP A 91 -3.27 8.08 16.46
N VAL A 92 -3.77 7.02 15.80
CA VAL A 92 -3.06 5.75 15.67
C VAL A 92 -2.02 5.85 14.56
N GLY A 93 -0.77 5.51 14.87
CA GLY A 93 0.28 5.39 13.86
C GLY A 93 0.03 4.17 12.97
N ILE A 94 0.33 4.28 11.68
CA ILE A 94 0.12 3.21 10.70
C ILE A 94 1.45 2.83 10.05
N LEU A 95 1.87 1.58 10.21
CA LEU A 95 3.05 1.02 9.54
C LEU A 95 2.62 -0.11 8.60
N VAL A 96 2.82 0.09 7.31
CA VAL A 96 2.51 -0.93 6.30
C VAL A 96 3.77 -1.73 5.99
N LEU A 97 3.66 -3.05 5.99
CA LEU A 97 4.70 -3.98 5.57
C LEU A 97 4.32 -4.60 4.22
N SER A 98 5.24 -4.62 3.27
CA SER A 98 5.01 -5.14 1.92
C SER A 98 6.17 -6.01 1.45
N GLN A 99 5.89 -7.03 0.66
CA GLN A 99 6.93 -7.78 -0.07
C GLN A 99 7.42 -7.05 -1.32
N TYR A 100 6.65 -6.08 -1.84
CA TYR A 100 6.91 -5.46 -3.13
C TYR A 100 6.88 -3.93 -3.05
N VAL A 101 7.62 -3.29 -3.96
CA VAL A 101 7.60 -1.84 -4.13
C VAL A 101 6.34 -1.45 -4.92
N GLU A 102 5.30 -1.02 -4.24
CA GLU A 102 4.05 -0.60 -4.85
C GLU A 102 3.82 0.91 -4.61
N GLY A 103 4.45 1.73 -5.47
CA GLY A 103 4.44 3.20 -5.33
C GLY A 103 3.04 3.83 -5.38
N VAL A 104 2.05 3.14 -5.96
CA VAL A 104 0.65 3.61 -5.97
C VAL A 104 0.08 3.62 -4.56
N TYR A 105 0.25 2.55 -3.80
CA TYR A 105 -0.25 2.42 -2.44
C TYR A 105 0.45 3.35 -1.46
N ALA A 106 1.78 3.49 -1.60
CA ALA A 106 2.53 4.45 -0.81
C ALA A 106 2.04 5.89 -1.05
N ARG A 107 1.70 6.24 -2.30
CA ARG A 107 1.15 7.55 -2.64
C ARG A 107 -0.22 7.78 -2.01
N GLU A 108 -1.13 6.81 -2.09
CA GLU A 108 -2.45 6.88 -1.47
C GLU A 108 -2.33 7.05 0.05
N LEU A 109 -1.44 6.27 0.67
CA LEU A 109 -1.19 6.33 2.10
C LEU A 109 -0.64 7.71 2.54
N LEU A 110 0.20 8.35 1.71
CA LEU A 110 0.80 9.67 1.97
C LEU A 110 -0.12 10.84 1.63
N ALA A 111 -1.12 10.66 0.79
CA ALA A 111 -1.99 11.74 0.31
C ALA A 111 -2.76 12.47 1.41
N GLY A 112 -2.92 11.88 2.59
CA GLY A 112 -3.58 12.50 3.75
C GLY A 112 -2.79 13.63 4.43
N GLY A 113 -1.51 13.85 4.07
CA GLY A 113 -0.69 15.00 4.49
C GLY A 113 -0.28 15.06 5.97
N GLU A 114 -0.94 14.38 6.86
CA GLU A 114 -0.62 14.27 8.29
C GLU A 114 0.31 13.08 8.54
N GLY A 115 1.44 13.27 9.20
CA GLY A 115 2.39 12.20 9.53
C GLY A 115 1.77 11.01 10.27
N GLY A 116 2.56 10.17 10.90
CA GLY A 116 2.10 8.95 11.58
C GLY A 116 1.92 7.78 10.61
N VAL A 117 2.73 7.72 9.55
CA VAL A 117 2.62 6.73 8.48
C VAL A 117 3.97 6.17 8.10
N GLY A 118 4.05 4.86 7.96
CA GLY A 118 5.22 4.18 7.43
C GLY A 118 4.88 3.17 6.34
N TYR A 119 5.82 2.96 5.42
CA TYR A 119 5.77 1.90 4.43
C TYR A 119 7.16 1.28 4.29
N LEU A 120 7.29 0.04 4.73
CA LEU A 120 8.55 -0.72 4.71
C LEU A 120 8.42 -1.99 3.87
N LEU A 121 9.53 -2.41 3.30
CA LEU A 121 9.63 -3.71 2.65
C LEU A 121 10.00 -4.78 3.67
N LYS A 122 9.27 -5.91 3.71
CA LYS A 122 9.49 -7.03 4.64
C LYS A 122 10.93 -7.55 4.57
N ASP A 123 11.50 -7.66 3.36
CA ASP A 123 12.86 -8.19 3.13
C ASP A 123 13.96 -7.21 3.61
N ARG A 124 13.61 -5.98 3.93
CA ARG A 124 14.56 -4.95 4.38
C ARG A 124 14.45 -4.64 5.87
N VAL A 125 13.52 -5.25 6.55
CA VAL A 125 13.49 -5.25 8.02
C VAL A 125 14.53 -6.25 8.50
N THR A 126 15.79 -5.79 8.58
CA THR A 126 16.95 -6.66 8.81
C THR A 126 17.42 -6.66 10.26
N SER A 127 16.98 -5.70 11.05
CA SER A 127 17.33 -5.60 12.47
C SER A 127 16.14 -5.15 13.31
N LEU A 128 16.15 -5.57 14.58
CA LEU A 128 15.16 -5.15 15.56
C LEU A 128 15.22 -3.63 15.77
N ASP A 129 16.43 -3.06 15.85
CA ASP A 129 16.63 -1.62 16.08
C ASP A 129 16.03 -0.75 14.98
N GLU A 130 16.24 -1.11 13.69
CA GLU A 130 15.66 -0.39 12.57
C GLU A 130 14.13 -0.46 12.56
N PHE A 131 13.59 -1.62 12.91
CA PHE A 131 12.16 -1.82 12.96
C PHE A 131 11.50 -1.04 14.11
N THR A 132 12.09 -1.08 15.29
CA THR A 132 11.60 -0.33 16.46
C THR A 132 11.71 1.17 16.24
N ASP A 133 12.81 1.68 15.63
CA ASP A 133 12.94 3.09 15.24
C ASP A 133 11.79 3.50 14.30
N ALA A 134 11.47 2.67 13.32
CA ALA A 134 10.36 2.93 12.41
C ALA A 134 9.00 3.00 13.14
N VAL A 135 8.74 2.08 14.07
CA VAL A 135 7.50 2.04 14.87
C VAL A 135 7.39 3.29 15.75
N GLU A 136 8.47 3.67 16.44
CA GLU A 136 8.50 4.87 17.31
C GLU A 136 8.30 6.14 16.49
N ARG A 137 8.97 6.28 15.36
CA ARG A 137 8.81 7.46 14.48
C ARG A 137 7.39 7.60 13.96
N VAL A 138 6.74 6.49 13.60
CA VAL A 138 5.33 6.49 13.16
C VAL A 138 4.41 6.87 14.32
N ARG A 139 4.66 6.36 15.52
CA ARG A 139 3.95 6.76 16.74
C ARG A 139 4.06 8.26 17.00
N GLU A 140 5.26 8.84 16.84
CA GLU A 140 5.52 10.27 17.01
C GLU A 140 5.02 11.15 15.86
N ARG A 141 4.15 10.61 15.01
CA ARG A 141 3.60 11.31 13.84
C ARG A 141 4.63 11.61 12.75
N GLY A 142 5.79 10.92 12.76
CA GLY A 142 6.75 10.97 11.67
C GLY A 142 6.28 10.18 10.44
N THR A 143 7.05 10.29 9.35
CA THR A 143 6.85 9.49 8.13
C THR A 143 8.08 8.62 7.90
N VAL A 144 7.85 7.33 7.67
CA VAL A 144 8.91 6.33 7.43
C VAL A 144 8.66 5.67 6.09
N LEU A 145 9.60 5.78 5.17
CA LEU A 145 9.49 5.17 3.84
C LEU A 145 10.79 4.41 3.52
N ASP A 146 10.62 3.18 3.02
CA ASP A 146 11.75 2.46 2.44
C ASP A 146 12.32 3.24 1.24
N PRO A 147 13.65 3.35 1.10
CA PRO A 147 14.27 4.06 -0.02
C PRO A 147 13.81 3.56 -1.41
N LEU A 148 13.55 2.27 -1.58
CA LEU A 148 13.03 1.74 -2.84
C LEU A 148 11.59 2.18 -3.10
N VAL A 149 10.78 2.32 -2.05
CA VAL A 149 9.43 2.88 -2.15
C VAL A 149 9.49 4.36 -2.56
N VAL A 150 10.43 5.13 -2.01
CA VAL A 150 10.68 6.52 -2.42
C VAL A 150 11.10 6.59 -3.89
N GLN A 151 12.01 5.73 -4.33
CA GLN A 151 12.38 5.63 -5.75
C GLN A 151 11.17 5.28 -6.62
N GLY A 152 10.34 4.32 -6.19
CA GLY A 152 9.09 3.97 -6.85
C GLY A 152 8.13 5.17 -6.97
N LEU A 153 7.99 5.97 -5.93
CA LEU A 153 7.18 7.19 -5.93
C LEU A 153 7.69 8.24 -6.93
N LEU A 154 9.01 8.44 -6.97
CA LEU A 154 9.67 9.39 -7.89
C LEU A 154 9.66 8.90 -9.34
N SER A 155 9.80 7.59 -9.54
CA SER A 155 9.79 6.93 -10.85
C SER A 155 8.38 6.70 -11.39
N SER A 156 7.37 6.74 -10.53
CA SER A 156 5.98 6.53 -10.91
C SER A 156 5.50 7.72 -11.74
N ARG A 157 5.68 7.61 -13.06
CA ARG A 157 4.82 8.35 -14.00
C ARG A 157 3.38 8.06 -13.59
N PRO A 158 2.46 9.02 -13.65
CA PRO A 158 1.05 8.75 -13.40
C PRO A 158 0.67 7.53 -14.22
N ASN A 159 0.05 6.52 -13.59
CA ASN A 159 -0.34 5.27 -14.26
C ASN A 159 -1.07 5.66 -15.56
N PRO A 160 -0.51 5.41 -16.75
CA PRO A 160 -1.10 5.89 -17.99
C PRO A 160 -2.52 5.34 -18.19
N LEU A 161 -2.85 4.21 -17.53
CA LEU A 161 -4.19 3.64 -17.50
C LEU A 161 -5.20 4.49 -16.70
N SER A 162 -4.75 5.34 -15.77
CA SER A 162 -5.64 6.23 -15.03
C SER A 162 -6.24 7.32 -15.92
N ALA A 163 -5.56 7.67 -17.01
CA ALA A 163 -6.05 8.63 -18.01
C ALA A 163 -7.13 8.05 -18.95
N LEU A 164 -7.37 6.74 -18.91
CA LEU A 164 -8.37 6.09 -19.74
C LEU A 164 -9.77 6.31 -19.18
N THR A 165 -10.69 6.68 -20.08
CA THR A 165 -12.13 6.70 -19.78
C THR A 165 -12.66 5.28 -19.50
N PRO A 166 -13.82 5.12 -18.84
CA PRO A 166 -14.44 3.81 -18.66
C PRO A 166 -14.57 3.04 -19.99
N ARG A 167 -14.96 3.73 -21.06
CA ARG A 167 -15.14 3.12 -22.38
C ARG A 167 -13.82 2.63 -23.00
N GLU A 168 -12.76 3.40 -22.87
CA GLU A 168 -11.43 3.02 -23.33
C GLU A 168 -10.89 1.82 -22.52
N ARG A 169 -11.20 1.73 -21.25
CA ARG A 169 -10.84 0.56 -20.41
C ARG A 169 -11.58 -0.70 -20.86
N ASP A 170 -12.88 -0.61 -21.17
CA ASP A 170 -13.64 -1.74 -21.69
C ASP A 170 -13.03 -2.25 -23.00
N VAL A 171 -12.69 -1.33 -23.93
CA VAL A 171 -12.04 -1.68 -25.19
C VAL A 171 -10.68 -2.35 -24.94
N LEU A 172 -9.84 -1.79 -24.05
CA LEU A 172 -8.52 -2.33 -23.75
C LEU A 172 -8.59 -3.70 -23.06
N SER A 173 -9.58 -3.92 -22.18
CA SER A 173 -9.84 -5.22 -21.57
C SER A 173 -10.15 -6.29 -22.61
N LEU A 174 -11.02 -5.99 -23.55
CA LEU A 174 -11.38 -6.90 -24.65
C LEU A 174 -10.22 -7.12 -25.65
N MET A 175 -9.35 -6.11 -25.83
CA MET A 175 -8.08 -6.28 -26.56
C MET A 175 -7.16 -7.27 -25.85
N ALA A 176 -7.09 -7.22 -24.52
CA ALA A 176 -6.27 -8.13 -23.71
C ALA A 176 -6.81 -9.58 -23.73
N GLU A 177 -8.12 -9.76 -23.98
CA GLU A 177 -8.71 -11.08 -24.26
C GLU A 177 -8.38 -11.59 -25.68
N GLY A 178 -7.60 -10.86 -26.48
CA GLY A 178 -7.24 -11.24 -27.84
C GLY A 178 -8.31 -10.99 -28.90
N ARG A 179 -9.36 -10.22 -28.61
CA ARG A 179 -10.49 -10.00 -29.53
C ARG A 179 -10.11 -9.07 -30.69
N SER A 180 -10.69 -9.34 -31.87
CA SER A 180 -10.60 -8.44 -33.02
C SER A 180 -11.48 -7.20 -32.83
N ASN A 181 -11.21 -6.11 -33.59
CA ASN A 181 -12.03 -4.89 -33.54
C ASN A 181 -13.50 -5.15 -33.84
N ALA A 182 -13.79 -6.07 -34.78
CA ALA A 182 -15.16 -6.48 -35.10
C ALA A 182 -15.85 -7.16 -33.89
N SER A 183 -15.16 -8.08 -33.22
CA SER A 183 -15.68 -8.77 -32.01
C SER A 183 -15.88 -7.81 -30.85
N ILE A 184 -14.99 -6.83 -30.68
CA ILE A 184 -15.12 -5.76 -29.67
C ILE A 184 -16.35 -4.88 -29.98
N ALA A 185 -16.52 -4.49 -31.24
CA ALA A 185 -17.65 -3.68 -31.72
C ALA A 185 -18.98 -4.36 -31.40
N GLU A 186 -19.10 -5.64 -31.74
CA GLU A 186 -20.28 -6.45 -31.46
C GLU A 186 -20.58 -6.53 -29.94
N ARG A 187 -19.56 -6.86 -29.13
CA ARG A 187 -19.73 -7.04 -27.69
C ARG A 187 -20.08 -5.76 -26.94
N LEU A 188 -19.59 -4.63 -27.44
CA LEU A 188 -19.85 -3.31 -26.86
C LEU A 188 -21.02 -2.57 -27.50
N TYR A 189 -21.69 -3.17 -28.49
CA TYR A 189 -22.81 -2.60 -29.22
C TYR A 189 -22.47 -1.24 -29.86
N ILE A 190 -21.30 -1.14 -30.54
CA ILE A 190 -20.84 0.06 -31.25
C ILE A 190 -20.30 -0.28 -32.63
N GLY A 191 -20.11 0.72 -33.46
CA GLY A 191 -19.48 0.52 -34.78
C GLY A 191 -17.97 0.26 -34.69
N VAL A 192 -17.41 -0.48 -35.68
CA VAL A 192 -15.95 -0.78 -35.74
C VAL A 192 -15.12 0.51 -35.74
N GLY A 193 -15.54 1.56 -36.44
CA GLY A 193 -14.86 2.86 -36.47
C GLY A 193 -14.84 3.55 -35.11
N ALA A 194 -15.83 3.30 -34.23
CA ALA A 194 -15.82 3.79 -32.86
C ALA A 194 -14.80 3.02 -32.02
N VAL A 195 -14.62 1.70 -32.24
CA VAL A 195 -13.56 0.90 -31.59
C VAL A 195 -12.19 1.42 -31.98
N GLU A 196 -11.95 1.66 -33.27
CA GLU A 196 -10.68 2.19 -33.80
C GLU A 196 -10.36 3.56 -33.23
N LYS A 197 -11.34 4.44 -33.08
CA LYS A 197 -11.18 5.74 -32.43
C LYS A 197 -10.79 5.59 -30.96
N ASN A 198 -11.41 4.67 -30.19
CA ASN A 198 -11.03 4.38 -28.82
C ASN A 198 -9.61 3.80 -28.74
N ILE A 199 -9.23 2.89 -29.63
CA ILE A 199 -7.87 2.32 -29.68
C ILE A 199 -6.82 3.41 -29.94
N SER A 200 -7.08 4.32 -30.88
CA SER A 200 -6.20 5.46 -31.15
C SER A 200 -6.05 6.37 -29.93
N ALA A 201 -7.14 6.65 -29.23
CA ALA A 201 -7.12 7.43 -28.00
C ALA A 201 -6.35 6.71 -26.86
N ILE A 202 -6.51 5.39 -26.74
CA ILE A 202 -5.73 4.57 -25.80
C ILE A 202 -4.25 4.68 -26.10
N PHE A 203 -3.81 4.50 -27.35
CA PHE A 203 -2.41 4.60 -27.73
C PHE A 203 -1.82 5.98 -27.42
N ALA A 204 -2.54 7.05 -27.74
CA ALA A 204 -2.11 8.40 -27.41
C ALA A 204 -1.96 8.63 -25.91
N LYS A 205 -2.93 8.17 -25.10
CA LYS A 205 -2.89 8.30 -23.63
C LYS A 205 -1.82 7.43 -22.98
N LEU A 206 -1.48 6.30 -23.59
CA LEU A 206 -0.38 5.42 -23.13
C LEU A 206 0.99 5.88 -23.66
N GLY A 207 1.07 6.94 -24.48
CA GLY A 207 2.31 7.43 -25.06
C GLY A 207 2.93 6.47 -26.08
N LEU A 208 2.10 5.66 -26.74
CA LEU A 208 2.53 4.70 -27.75
C LEU A 208 2.50 5.38 -29.14
N GLU A 209 3.60 6.08 -29.46
CA GLU A 209 3.75 6.75 -30.76
C GLU A 209 3.97 5.75 -31.92
N GLU A 210 3.77 6.20 -33.16
CA GLU A 210 4.05 5.40 -34.34
C GLU A 210 5.55 5.21 -34.56
N SER A 211 6.12 4.20 -33.91
CA SER A 211 7.44 3.68 -34.26
C SER A 211 7.26 2.48 -35.18
N GLY A 212 7.87 2.50 -36.34
CA GLY A 212 7.64 1.52 -37.41
C GLY A 212 8.05 0.06 -37.12
N THR A 213 8.44 -0.28 -35.92
CA THR A 213 8.96 -1.60 -35.52
C THR A 213 8.21 -2.24 -34.35
N GLU A 214 7.32 -1.53 -33.64
CA GLU A 214 6.65 -2.08 -32.45
C GLU A 214 5.15 -2.22 -32.64
N HIS A 215 4.62 -3.36 -32.24
CA HIS A 215 3.18 -3.63 -32.28
C HIS A 215 2.46 -2.91 -31.12
N ARG A 216 2.05 -1.65 -31.31
CA ARG A 216 1.34 -0.82 -30.32
C ARG A 216 0.22 -1.54 -29.57
N ARG A 217 -0.53 -2.41 -30.30
CA ARG A 217 -1.58 -3.22 -29.70
C ARG A 217 -1.04 -4.16 -28.61
N VAL A 218 0.11 -4.79 -28.86
CA VAL A 218 0.78 -5.68 -27.90
C VAL A 218 1.27 -4.88 -26.70
N LEU A 219 1.91 -3.72 -26.94
CA LEU A 219 2.39 -2.86 -25.85
C LEU A 219 1.26 -2.35 -24.96
N ALA A 220 0.12 -1.96 -25.53
CA ALA A 220 -1.07 -1.54 -24.78
C ALA A 220 -1.63 -2.68 -23.91
N VAL A 221 -1.68 -3.89 -24.45
CA VAL A 221 -2.13 -5.09 -23.71
C VAL A 221 -1.15 -5.43 -22.59
N LEU A 222 0.15 -5.40 -22.85
CA LEU A 222 1.17 -5.62 -21.82
C LEU A 222 1.07 -4.61 -20.68
N ALA A 223 0.90 -3.32 -21.00
CA ALA A 223 0.68 -2.27 -20.00
C ALA A 223 -0.59 -2.51 -19.17
N PHE A 224 -1.63 -3.11 -19.76
CA PHE A 224 -2.86 -3.47 -19.06
C PHE A 224 -2.72 -4.71 -18.17
N LEU A 225 -1.95 -5.72 -18.61
CA LEU A 225 -1.75 -6.98 -17.87
C LEU A 225 -0.70 -6.85 -16.75
N GLN A 226 0.24 -5.91 -16.87
CA GLN A 226 1.24 -5.60 -15.83
C GLN A 226 0.65 -4.78 -14.67
N ARG A 227 -0.67 -4.82 -14.48
CA ARG A 227 -1.31 -4.24 -13.30
C ARG A 227 -0.75 -4.91 -12.05
N PRO A 228 -0.27 -4.11 -11.09
CA PRO A 228 -0.02 -4.64 -9.74
C PRO A 228 -1.31 -5.08 -9.08
#